data_d9b903c05ed116a8ed9ecf6b24f01ab3
#
_entry.id   d9b903c05ed116a8ed9ecf6b24f01ab3
#
_cell.length_a   1.000
_cell.length_b   1.000
_cell.length_c   1.000
_cell.angle_alpha   90.00
_cell.angle_beta   90.00
_cell.angle_gamma   90.00
#
_symmetry.space_group_name_H-M   'P 1'
#
loop_
_entity.id
_entity.type
_entity.pdbx_description
1 polymer ?
#
loop_
_entity_poly.entity_id
_entity_poly.type
_entity_poly.pdbx_seq_one_letter_code
_entity_poly.pdbx_strand_id
1 'polypeptide(L)'
;MLLSAQGCAPASSAAEGGGTHGLTISDARAAYDSYLQASNAAAAQGNQVQGLALAADAQWAVLHAQYTALASEGTPVPQYKYGTPIFYVPALAGYPQWFMVATTRTPITAAGAATRTIMAFERSAAGQPWTLNGTAALNQALPAIATDRDGYAVAVSRSDPGLLLPPDVVGASQAGVVDEGPTNPSAAVIASGPLTTGLYAAQSAQSSSDTAHGWYYQWLLEGSPFEQFGLRTTDGGALVLYGMYLNTTTEHPGLVRGSPIPVPASFTPLLAAPTEVGYHAVYANWTFQYAAIDPPASAKNAKIQVIAGGGGPSYGHAY
;
A
#
# COMPACT_ATOMS: atom_id res chain seq x y z
N MET A 1 -1.90 -9.12 -75.76
CA MET A 1 -1.97 -8.43 -74.45
C MET A 1 -1.84 -9.44 -73.37
N LEU A 2 -0.66 -9.63 -72.82
CA LEU A 2 -0.36 -10.57 -71.77
C LEU A 2 -0.41 -9.81 -70.43
N LEU A 3 -1.33 -10.18 -69.53
CA LEU A 3 -1.37 -9.70 -68.15
C LEU A 3 -0.44 -10.56 -67.29
N SER A 4 0.57 -9.97 -66.73
CA SER A 4 1.44 -10.58 -65.74
C SER A 4 0.79 -10.52 -64.35
N ALA A 5 0.47 -11.64 -63.76
CA ALA A 5 0.04 -11.76 -62.37
C ALA A 5 1.28 -11.74 -61.47
N GLN A 6 1.40 -10.68 -60.66
CA GLN A 6 2.38 -10.61 -59.56
C GLN A 6 1.81 -11.35 -58.37
N GLY A 7 2.46 -12.45 -57.98
CA GLY A 7 2.16 -13.21 -56.78
C GLY A 7 2.64 -12.46 -55.53
N CYS A 8 1.72 -12.13 -54.62
CA CYS A 8 2.05 -11.74 -53.26
C CYS A 8 2.58 -12.94 -52.48
N ALA A 9 3.85 -12.91 -52.07
CA ALA A 9 4.38 -13.84 -51.10
C ALA A 9 3.75 -13.58 -49.72
N PRO A 10 3.35 -14.59 -48.94
CA PRO A 10 2.86 -14.42 -47.61
C PRO A 10 4.00 -13.91 -46.69
N ALA A 11 3.75 -12.83 -45.96
CA ALA A 11 4.63 -12.39 -44.92
C ALA A 11 4.75 -13.49 -43.86
N SER A 12 5.98 -13.93 -43.66
CA SER A 12 6.33 -14.86 -42.59
C SER A 12 5.98 -14.17 -41.26
N SER A 13 4.91 -14.63 -40.58
CA SER A 13 4.65 -14.29 -39.20
C SER A 13 5.79 -14.88 -38.38
N ALA A 14 6.66 -14.00 -37.85
CA ALA A 14 7.56 -14.38 -36.79
C ALA A 14 6.71 -15.00 -35.68
N ALA A 15 6.91 -16.28 -35.39
CA ALA A 15 6.34 -16.94 -34.23
C ALA A 15 6.89 -16.23 -33.02
N GLU A 16 6.02 -15.46 -32.34
CA GLU A 16 6.27 -14.99 -31.00
C GLU A 16 6.48 -16.25 -30.17
N GLY A 17 7.73 -16.43 -29.70
CA GLY A 17 8.08 -17.49 -28.76
C GLY A 17 7.30 -17.24 -27.48
N GLY A 18 6.12 -17.85 -27.37
CA GLY A 18 5.30 -17.80 -26.17
C GLY A 18 6.03 -18.51 -25.05
N GLY A 19 6.77 -17.75 -24.22
CA GLY A 19 7.15 -18.20 -22.90
C GLY A 19 5.86 -18.50 -22.10
N THR A 20 5.89 -19.58 -21.33
CA THR A 20 4.75 -20.01 -20.49
C THR A 20 4.37 -19.00 -19.40
N HIS A 21 5.14 -17.91 -19.26
CA HIS A 21 4.95 -16.86 -18.26
C HIS A 21 4.63 -15.52 -18.95
N GLY A 22 3.49 -14.91 -18.58
CA GLY A 22 3.05 -13.63 -19.15
C GLY A 22 3.90 -12.42 -18.74
N LEU A 23 4.68 -12.51 -17.65
CA LEU A 23 5.62 -11.50 -17.15
C LEU A 23 6.96 -12.18 -16.85
N THR A 24 8.06 -11.66 -17.43
CA THR A 24 9.40 -12.13 -17.09
C THR A 24 10.04 -11.31 -15.97
N ILE A 25 11.03 -11.88 -15.28
CA ILE A 25 11.84 -11.16 -14.28
C ILE A 25 12.55 -9.95 -14.91
N SER A 26 12.95 -10.06 -16.17
CA SER A 26 13.55 -8.94 -16.93
C SER A 26 12.56 -7.80 -17.16
N ASP A 27 11.30 -8.12 -17.51
CA ASP A 27 10.25 -7.11 -17.72
C ASP A 27 9.88 -6.41 -16.41
N ALA A 28 9.79 -7.16 -15.31
CA ALA A 28 9.55 -6.60 -13.97
C ALA A 28 10.68 -5.65 -13.57
N ARG A 29 11.95 -5.98 -13.86
CA ARG A 29 13.09 -5.09 -13.63
C ARG A 29 12.99 -3.84 -14.47
N ALA A 30 12.71 -3.94 -15.76
CA ALA A 30 12.57 -2.79 -16.64
C ALA A 30 11.42 -1.87 -16.21
N ALA A 31 10.29 -2.43 -15.78
CA ALA A 31 9.15 -1.68 -15.24
C ALA A 31 9.53 -0.92 -13.96
N TYR A 32 10.21 -1.59 -13.03
CA TYR A 32 10.71 -0.97 -11.80
C TYR A 32 11.68 0.19 -12.08
N ASP A 33 12.68 -0.02 -12.90
CA ASP A 33 13.69 0.99 -13.24
C ASP A 33 13.05 2.23 -13.93
N SER A 34 12.09 1.98 -14.84
CA SER A 34 11.30 3.04 -15.48
C SER A 34 10.47 3.83 -14.46
N TYR A 35 9.81 3.12 -13.53
CA TYR A 35 9.06 3.77 -12.45
C TYR A 35 9.96 4.67 -11.59
N LEU A 36 11.14 4.21 -11.16
CA LEU A 36 12.03 4.99 -10.30
C LEU A 36 12.45 6.32 -10.96
N GLN A 37 12.78 6.26 -12.24
CA GLN A 37 13.16 7.45 -13.00
C GLN A 37 11.98 8.43 -13.15
N ALA A 38 10.81 7.90 -13.56
CA ALA A 38 9.64 8.72 -13.83
C ALA A 38 9.06 9.34 -12.54
N SER A 39 9.00 8.58 -11.43
CA SER A 39 8.48 9.07 -10.16
C SER A 39 9.34 10.17 -9.54
N ASN A 40 10.67 10.01 -9.55
CA ASN A 40 11.59 11.05 -9.08
C ASN A 40 11.56 12.28 -9.97
N ALA A 41 11.45 12.13 -11.31
CA ALA A 41 11.33 13.25 -12.24
C ALA A 41 10.03 14.03 -12.03
N ALA A 42 8.90 13.33 -11.86
CA ALA A 42 7.60 13.94 -11.58
C ALA A 42 7.62 14.69 -10.24
N ALA A 43 8.20 14.10 -9.20
CA ALA A 43 8.35 14.70 -7.87
C ALA A 43 9.22 15.97 -7.92
N ALA A 44 10.39 15.90 -8.61
CA ALA A 44 11.31 17.03 -8.77
C ALA A 44 10.67 18.23 -9.49
N GLN A 45 9.76 17.97 -10.44
CA GLN A 45 9.05 18.97 -11.22
C GLN A 45 7.74 19.43 -10.59
N GLY A 46 7.28 18.81 -9.49
CA GLY A 46 5.96 19.03 -8.94
C GLY A 46 4.84 18.61 -9.91
N ASN A 47 5.10 17.69 -10.83
CA ASN A 47 4.16 17.28 -11.87
C ASN A 47 3.17 16.24 -11.32
N GLN A 48 2.08 16.73 -10.72
CA GLN A 48 1.04 15.91 -10.15
C GLN A 48 0.43 14.92 -11.14
N VAL A 49 0.15 15.35 -12.37
CA VAL A 49 -0.50 14.50 -13.38
C VAL A 49 0.38 13.29 -13.71
N GLN A 50 1.66 13.52 -13.96
CA GLN A 50 2.60 12.43 -14.22
C GLN A 50 2.85 11.57 -12.98
N GLY A 51 2.97 12.18 -11.79
CA GLY A 51 3.17 11.44 -10.55
C GLY A 51 2.02 10.51 -10.23
N LEU A 52 0.78 11.01 -10.33
CA LEU A 52 -0.42 10.20 -10.03
C LEU A 52 -0.69 9.11 -11.06
N ALA A 53 -0.28 9.30 -12.32
CA ALA A 53 -0.36 8.25 -13.35
C ALA A 53 0.55 7.04 -13.08
N LEU A 54 1.53 7.17 -12.19
CA LEU A 54 2.45 6.10 -11.78
C LEU A 54 1.99 5.33 -10.53
N ALA A 55 0.85 5.70 -9.95
CA ALA A 55 0.35 5.10 -8.71
C ALA A 55 -1.12 4.66 -8.86
N ALA A 56 -1.49 3.65 -8.11
CA ALA A 56 -2.87 3.20 -7.98
C ALA A 56 -3.18 2.88 -6.50
N ASP A 57 -4.43 2.58 -6.19
CA ASP A 57 -4.89 2.12 -4.89
C ASP A 57 -4.41 3.01 -3.72
N ALA A 58 -3.95 2.38 -2.65
CA ALA A 58 -3.47 3.07 -1.46
C ALA A 58 -2.31 4.03 -1.75
N GLN A 59 -1.42 3.68 -2.67
CA GLN A 59 -0.29 4.54 -3.02
C GLN A 59 -0.75 5.81 -3.75
N TRP A 60 -1.81 5.73 -4.57
CA TRP A 60 -2.38 6.91 -5.23
C TRP A 60 -2.90 7.92 -4.20
N ALA A 61 -3.65 7.46 -3.20
CA ALA A 61 -4.22 8.33 -2.16
C ALA A 61 -3.12 9.07 -1.36
N VAL A 62 -2.07 8.36 -0.96
CA VAL A 62 -0.93 8.94 -0.25
C VAL A 62 -0.19 9.96 -1.13
N LEU A 63 0.08 9.62 -2.39
CA LEU A 63 0.78 10.49 -3.31
C LEU A 63 -0.05 11.73 -3.68
N HIS A 64 -1.37 11.57 -3.86
CA HIS A 64 -2.28 12.69 -4.07
C HIS A 64 -2.20 13.72 -2.94
N ALA A 65 -2.23 13.27 -1.68
CA ALA A 65 -2.08 14.15 -0.52
C ALA A 65 -0.73 14.87 -0.50
N GLN A 66 0.36 14.21 -0.88
CA GLN A 66 1.69 14.82 -0.98
C GLN A 66 1.74 15.92 -2.05
N TYR A 67 1.14 15.71 -3.22
CA TYR A 67 1.05 16.76 -4.25
C TYR A 67 0.10 17.89 -3.83
N THR A 68 -0.94 17.60 -3.08
CA THR A 68 -1.82 18.64 -2.51
C THR A 68 -1.04 19.51 -1.52
N ALA A 69 -0.24 18.91 -0.63
CA ALA A 69 0.64 19.64 0.29
C ALA A 69 1.70 20.47 -0.44
N LEU A 70 2.26 19.97 -1.54
CA LEU A 70 3.14 20.76 -2.40
C LEU A 70 2.43 22.00 -2.97
N ALA A 71 1.22 21.83 -3.48
CA ALA A 71 0.48 22.93 -4.11
C ALA A 71 0.04 24.00 -3.09
N SER A 72 -0.32 23.60 -1.86
CA SER A 72 -0.85 24.52 -0.82
C SER A 72 0.25 25.16 0.05
N GLU A 73 1.30 24.43 0.37
CA GLU A 73 2.33 24.82 1.34
C GLU A 73 3.75 24.83 0.76
N GLY A 74 3.94 24.43 -0.49
CA GLY A 74 5.27 24.28 -1.09
C GLY A 74 6.09 23.11 -0.53
N THR A 75 5.47 22.19 0.23
CA THR A 75 6.13 21.01 0.78
C THR A 75 6.56 20.05 -0.33
N PRO A 76 7.87 19.78 -0.54
CA PRO A 76 8.32 18.98 -1.68
C PRO A 76 7.78 17.54 -1.61
N VAL A 77 7.35 17.02 -2.77
CA VAL A 77 7.06 15.59 -2.89
C VAL A 77 8.35 14.80 -2.70
N PRO A 78 8.35 13.77 -1.83
CA PRO A 78 9.57 13.03 -1.53
C PRO A 78 10.16 12.33 -2.76
N GLN A 79 11.47 12.47 -2.94
CA GLN A 79 12.29 11.75 -3.90
C GLN A 79 13.17 10.76 -3.17
N TYR A 80 13.46 9.61 -3.80
CA TYR A 80 14.18 8.53 -3.14
C TYR A 80 15.32 8.00 -4.00
N LYS A 81 16.44 7.69 -3.32
CA LYS A 81 17.46 6.79 -3.83
C LYS A 81 17.15 5.37 -3.33
N TYR A 82 17.26 4.40 -4.23
CA TYR A 82 16.98 3.00 -3.93
C TYR A 82 18.25 2.15 -3.93
N GLY A 83 18.31 1.17 -3.03
CA GLY A 83 19.36 0.17 -2.96
C GLY A 83 19.13 -0.99 -3.94
N THR A 84 19.91 -2.05 -3.79
CA THR A 84 19.78 -3.26 -4.62
C THR A 84 18.41 -3.90 -4.43
N PRO A 85 17.60 -4.05 -5.49
CA PRO A 85 16.28 -4.66 -5.41
C PRO A 85 16.35 -6.19 -5.41
N ILE A 86 15.44 -6.83 -4.67
CA ILE A 86 15.10 -8.25 -4.78
C ILE A 86 13.72 -8.33 -5.38
N PHE A 87 13.58 -9.03 -6.51
CA PHE A 87 12.33 -9.17 -7.23
C PHE A 87 11.63 -10.47 -6.87
N TYR A 88 10.33 -10.39 -6.64
CA TYR A 88 9.42 -11.52 -6.46
C TYR A 88 8.36 -11.42 -7.55
N VAL A 89 8.55 -12.17 -8.63
CA VAL A 89 7.69 -12.13 -9.82
C VAL A 89 6.91 -13.44 -9.88
N PRO A 90 5.59 -13.43 -9.68
CA PRO A 90 4.80 -14.64 -9.82
C PRO A 90 4.55 -15.00 -11.29
N ALA A 91 4.46 -16.30 -11.57
CA ALA A 91 4.11 -16.85 -12.87
C ALA A 91 2.60 -16.74 -13.11
N LEU A 92 2.13 -15.57 -13.58
CA LEU A 92 0.72 -15.30 -13.84
C LEU A 92 0.39 -15.54 -15.32
N ALA A 93 -0.69 -16.26 -15.60
CA ALA A 93 -1.10 -16.60 -16.96
C ALA A 93 -1.87 -15.48 -17.69
N GLY A 94 -2.26 -14.42 -17.00
CA GLY A 94 -3.11 -13.35 -17.53
C GLY A 94 -2.96 -12.04 -16.76
N TYR A 95 -3.96 -11.21 -16.85
CA TYR A 95 -4.05 -9.93 -16.13
C TYR A 95 -5.07 -10.03 -14.98
N PRO A 96 -4.89 -9.24 -13.92
CA PRO A 96 -3.76 -8.32 -13.72
C PRO A 96 -2.43 -9.07 -13.59
N GLN A 97 -1.36 -8.45 -14.08
CA GLN A 97 0.01 -8.89 -13.82
C GLN A 97 0.60 -8.02 -12.71
N TRP A 98 1.31 -8.64 -11.78
CA TRP A 98 1.94 -7.92 -10.69
C TRP A 98 3.25 -8.56 -10.24
N PHE A 99 4.06 -7.80 -9.54
CA PHE A 99 5.27 -8.27 -8.88
C PHE A 99 5.55 -7.46 -7.62
N MET A 100 6.31 -8.02 -6.70
CA MET A 100 6.82 -7.29 -5.54
C MET A 100 8.32 -7.06 -5.65
N VAL A 101 8.79 -5.98 -5.01
CA VAL A 101 10.21 -5.64 -4.89
C VAL A 101 10.53 -5.33 -3.44
N ALA A 102 11.51 -6.03 -2.87
CA ALA A 102 12.12 -5.64 -1.61
C ALA A 102 13.41 -4.85 -1.89
N THR A 103 13.52 -3.68 -1.28
CA THR A 103 14.69 -2.79 -1.44
C THR A 103 14.89 -1.94 -0.20
N THR A 104 15.94 -1.13 -0.18
CA THR A 104 16.05 0.02 0.72
C THR A 104 15.75 1.28 -0.04
N ARG A 105 15.08 2.26 0.60
CA ARG A 105 14.92 3.60 0.06
C ARG A 105 15.45 4.63 1.03
N THR A 106 16.14 5.65 0.51
CA THR A 106 16.68 6.76 1.27
C THR A 106 16.14 8.05 0.67
N PRO A 107 15.53 8.96 1.46
CA PRO A 107 15.11 10.27 0.95
C PRO A 107 16.32 11.03 0.38
N ILE A 108 16.14 11.70 -0.77
CA ILE A 108 17.18 12.53 -1.39
C ILE A 108 17.13 13.95 -0.83
N THR A 109 15.91 14.46 -0.60
CA THR A 109 15.66 15.87 -0.27
C THR A 109 15.56 16.17 1.23
N ALA A 110 15.48 15.13 2.06
CA ALA A 110 15.39 15.24 3.51
C ALA A 110 16.47 14.40 4.17
N ALA A 111 17.01 14.85 5.31
CA ALA A 111 17.88 14.02 6.14
C ALA A 111 17.06 12.84 6.69
N GLY A 112 17.33 11.64 6.22
CA GLY A 112 16.63 10.43 6.62
C GLY A 112 17.51 9.19 6.47
N ALA A 113 17.32 8.22 7.38
CA ALA A 113 17.98 6.93 7.27
C ALA A 113 17.39 6.09 6.13
N ALA A 114 18.19 5.19 5.59
CA ALA A 114 17.71 4.18 4.65
C ALA A 114 16.67 3.28 5.33
N THR A 115 15.53 3.12 4.69
CA THR A 115 14.41 2.29 5.18
C THR A 115 14.25 1.07 4.30
N ARG A 116 14.26 -0.11 4.88
CA ARG A 116 13.90 -1.35 4.17
C ARG A 116 12.42 -1.28 3.80
N THR A 117 12.10 -1.62 2.57
CA THR A 117 10.74 -1.41 2.02
C THR A 117 10.34 -2.59 1.14
N ILE A 118 9.07 -2.97 1.20
CA ILE A 118 8.40 -3.84 0.22
C ILE A 118 7.45 -2.98 -0.62
N MET A 119 7.45 -3.21 -1.93
CA MET A 119 6.67 -2.46 -2.92
C MET A 119 5.91 -3.47 -3.80
N ALA A 120 4.66 -3.18 -4.16
CA ALA A 120 3.88 -3.96 -5.11
C ALA A 120 3.54 -3.11 -6.34
N PHE A 121 3.83 -3.67 -7.50
CA PHE A 121 3.55 -3.09 -8.80
C PHE A 121 2.51 -3.93 -9.53
N GLU A 122 1.59 -3.26 -10.22
CA GLU A 122 0.56 -3.92 -11.01
C GLU A 122 0.41 -3.31 -12.39
N ARG A 123 0.00 -4.14 -13.32
CA ARG A 123 -0.49 -3.77 -14.64
C ARG A 123 -1.83 -4.47 -14.89
N SER A 124 -2.91 -3.70 -14.94
CA SER A 124 -4.29 -4.21 -14.97
C SER A 124 -4.68 -4.90 -16.28
N ALA A 125 -4.08 -4.49 -17.42
CA ALA A 125 -4.35 -5.05 -18.75
C ALA A 125 -3.15 -4.88 -19.69
N ALA A 126 -3.18 -5.57 -20.82
CA ALA A 126 -2.18 -5.41 -21.88
C ALA A 126 -2.12 -3.95 -22.38
N GLY A 127 -0.90 -3.42 -22.53
CA GLY A 127 -0.69 -2.04 -22.97
C GLY A 127 -0.96 -0.96 -21.92
N GLN A 128 -1.46 -1.30 -20.74
CA GLN A 128 -1.57 -0.35 -19.63
C GLN A 128 -0.21 -0.13 -18.96
N PRO A 129 0.03 1.08 -18.40
CA PRO A 129 1.25 1.34 -17.65
C PRO A 129 1.34 0.49 -16.39
N TRP A 130 2.55 0.27 -15.91
CA TRP A 130 2.79 -0.23 -14.56
C TRP A 130 2.55 0.87 -13.53
N THR A 131 1.83 0.55 -12.48
CA THR A 131 1.58 1.43 -11.33
C THR A 131 2.16 0.83 -10.06
N LEU A 132 2.62 1.68 -9.16
CA LEU A 132 2.91 1.30 -7.79
C LEU A 132 1.57 1.33 -7.00
N ASN A 133 1.14 0.18 -6.49
CA ASN A 133 -0.13 0.04 -5.76
C ASN A 133 0.07 0.08 -4.24
N GLY A 134 1.23 -0.37 -3.77
CA GLY A 134 1.52 -0.41 -2.34
C GLY A 134 3.00 -0.29 -2.01
N THR A 135 3.28 0.39 -0.88
CA THR A 135 4.64 0.56 -0.33
C THR A 135 4.58 0.52 1.19
N ALA A 136 5.28 -0.43 1.82
CA ALA A 136 5.35 -0.54 3.27
C ALA A 136 6.79 -0.64 3.77
N ALA A 137 7.10 0.12 4.82
CA ALA A 137 8.39 0.08 5.48
C ALA A 137 8.48 -1.14 6.39
N LEU A 138 9.51 -1.95 6.23
CA LEU A 138 9.72 -3.17 6.99
C LEU A 138 10.30 -2.87 8.38
N ASN A 139 9.64 -3.32 9.41
CA ASN A 139 10.11 -3.29 10.79
C ASN A 139 10.74 -4.62 11.24
N GLN A 140 10.58 -5.68 10.42
CA GLN A 140 11.15 -7.01 10.61
C GLN A 140 11.79 -7.53 9.30
N ALA A 141 12.43 -8.69 9.37
CA ALA A 141 12.94 -9.39 8.20
C ALA A 141 11.78 -9.99 7.38
N LEU A 142 11.92 -9.96 6.04
CA LEU A 142 11.02 -10.71 5.17
C LEU A 142 11.24 -12.21 5.35
N PRO A 143 10.18 -13.03 5.25
CA PRO A 143 10.32 -14.47 5.17
C PRO A 143 10.97 -14.88 3.85
N ALA A 144 11.49 -16.09 3.79
CA ALA A 144 11.94 -16.68 2.52
C ALA A 144 10.71 -16.96 1.64
N ILE A 145 10.70 -16.42 0.43
CA ILE A 145 9.61 -16.60 -0.54
C ILE A 145 9.84 -17.89 -1.34
N ALA A 146 8.81 -18.71 -1.47
CA ALA A 146 8.84 -19.90 -2.26
C ALA A 146 8.87 -19.56 -3.77
N THR A 147 9.71 -20.27 -4.51
CA THR A 147 9.80 -20.15 -5.96
C THR A 147 9.53 -21.50 -6.61
N ASP A 148 9.04 -21.47 -7.85
CA ASP A 148 8.96 -22.66 -8.69
C ASP A 148 10.35 -23.04 -9.23
N ARG A 149 10.40 -24.09 -10.05
CA ARG A 149 11.65 -24.62 -10.67
C ARG A 149 12.33 -23.61 -11.62
N ASP A 150 11.57 -22.64 -12.14
CA ASP A 150 12.04 -21.62 -13.10
C ASP A 150 12.42 -20.30 -12.38
N GLY A 151 12.32 -20.28 -11.03
CA GLY A 151 12.70 -19.15 -10.18
C GLY A 151 11.61 -18.09 -10.01
N TYR A 152 10.38 -18.34 -10.47
CA TYR A 152 9.25 -17.45 -10.27
C TYR A 152 8.64 -17.65 -8.88
N ALA A 153 8.25 -16.56 -8.25
CA ALA A 153 7.56 -16.61 -6.96
C ALA A 153 6.19 -17.29 -7.09
N VAL A 154 5.77 -17.98 -6.04
CA VAL A 154 4.47 -18.65 -6.01
C VAL A 154 3.43 -17.68 -5.46
N ALA A 155 2.49 -17.25 -6.30
CA ALA A 155 1.36 -16.42 -5.87
C ALA A 155 0.40 -17.20 -4.96
N VAL A 156 -0.24 -16.47 -4.04
CA VAL A 156 -1.27 -17.00 -3.15
C VAL A 156 -2.63 -16.43 -3.54
N SER A 157 -3.64 -17.28 -3.59
CA SER A 157 -5.03 -16.86 -3.82
C SER A 157 -5.55 -16.04 -2.63
N ARG A 158 -6.40 -15.05 -2.88
CA ARG A 158 -7.07 -14.24 -1.85
C ARG A 158 -7.87 -15.06 -0.84
N SER A 159 -8.37 -16.21 -1.24
CA SER A 159 -9.18 -17.13 -0.43
C SER A 159 -8.47 -18.46 -0.13
N ASP A 160 -7.13 -18.48 -0.10
CA ASP A 160 -6.36 -19.70 0.13
C ASP A 160 -6.68 -20.33 1.49
N PRO A 161 -7.27 -21.54 1.53
CA PRO A 161 -7.65 -22.20 2.78
C PRO A 161 -6.45 -22.87 3.48
N GLY A 162 -5.28 -22.89 2.87
CA GLY A 162 -4.05 -23.46 3.44
C GLY A 162 -3.35 -22.55 4.42
N LEU A 163 -3.83 -21.30 4.59
CA LEU A 163 -3.30 -20.29 5.50
C LEU A 163 -4.12 -20.21 6.80
N LEU A 164 -3.56 -19.59 7.84
CA LEU A 164 -4.27 -19.42 9.10
C LEU A 164 -5.55 -18.58 8.91
N LEU A 165 -5.46 -17.52 8.10
CA LEU A 165 -6.61 -16.79 7.57
C LEU A 165 -6.50 -16.69 6.05
N PRO A 166 -7.62 -16.64 5.31
CA PRO A 166 -7.59 -16.19 3.93
C PRO A 166 -7.00 -14.78 3.82
N PRO A 167 -6.14 -14.49 2.83
CA PRO A 167 -5.52 -13.17 2.68
C PRO A 167 -6.48 -12.00 2.70
N ASP A 168 -7.69 -12.15 2.12
CA ASP A 168 -8.74 -11.12 2.09
C ASP A 168 -9.36 -10.81 3.46
N VAL A 169 -9.10 -11.62 4.48
CA VAL A 169 -9.61 -11.43 5.85
C VAL A 169 -8.53 -10.85 6.80
N VAL A 170 -7.25 -10.88 6.40
CA VAL A 170 -6.13 -10.45 7.25
C VAL A 170 -6.30 -9.00 7.70
N GLY A 171 -6.61 -8.07 6.78
CA GLY A 171 -6.82 -6.65 7.09
C GLY A 171 -7.97 -6.43 8.08
N ALA A 172 -9.13 -7.07 7.85
CA ALA A 172 -10.28 -6.98 8.75
C ALA A 172 -9.96 -7.53 10.15
N SER A 173 -9.18 -8.60 10.24
CA SER A 173 -8.73 -9.16 11.52
C SER A 173 -7.76 -8.24 12.26
N GLN A 174 -6.85 -7.55 11.53
CA GLN A 174 -6.01 -6.51 12.11
C GLN A 174 -6.86 -5.34 12.63
N ALA A 175 -7.85 -4.90 11.86
CA ALA A 175 -8.78 -3.83 12.24
C ALA A 175 -9.47 -4.13 13.58
N GLY A 176 -10.00 -5.32 13.76
CA GLY A 176 -10.63 -5.72 15.02
C GLY A 176 -9.70 -5.54 16.24
N VAL A 177 -8.41 -5.85 16.10
CA VAL A 177 -7.43 -5.62 17.19
C VAL A 177 -7.12 -4.14 17.38
N VAL A 178 -7.06 -3.34 16.31
CA VAL A 178 -6.77 -1.89 16.39
C VAL A 178 -7.96 -1.12 16.94
N ASP A 179 -9.18 -1.52 16.63
CA ASP A 179 -10.38 -0.79 17.01
C ASP A 179 -10.87 -1.17 18.42
N GLU A 180 -10.82 -2.46 18.77
CA GLU A 180 -11.39 -2.97 20.03
C GLU A 180 -10.32 -3.45 21.02
N GLY A 181 -9.07 -3.50 20.61
CA GLY A 181 -7.94 -3.86 21.47
C GLY A 181 -7.71 -5.36 21.63
N PRO A 182 -6.88 -5.74 22.64
CA PRO A 182 -6.44 -7.12 22.83
C PRO A 182 -7.55 -8.09 23.26
N THR A 183 -8.73 -7.59 23.59
CA THR A 183 -9.91 -8.39 23.96
C THR A 183 -10.75 -8.81 22.75
N ASN A 184 -10.53 -8.19 21.57
CA ASN A 184 -11.18 -8.63 20.35
C ASN A 184 -10.78 -10.07 19.99
N PRO A 185 -11.72 -10.93 19.53
CA PRO A 185 -11.42 -12.32 19.13
C PRO A 185 -10.28 -12.47 18.14
N SER A 186 -10.07 -11.48 17.24
CA SER A 186 -8.95 -11.48 16.28
C SER A 186 -7.57 -11.47 16.96
N ALA A 187 -7.46 -11.04 18.22
CA ALA A 187 -6.21 -11.11 18.97
C ALA A 187 -5.76 -12.56 19.27
N ALA A 188 -6.63 -13.55 19.06
CA ALA A 188 -6.25 -14.95 19.11
C ALA A 188 -5.34 -15.35 17.93
N VAL A 189 -5.55 -14.74 16.75
CA VAL A 189 -4.85 -15.05 15.49
C VAL A 189 -3.91 -13.95 15.01
N ILE A 190 -4.09 -12.70 15.44
CA ILE A 190 -3.20 -11.58 15.15
C ILE A 190 -2.19 -11.39 16.30
N ALA A 191 -0.92 -11.27 15.97
CA ALA A 191 0.14 -11.04 16.95
C ALA A 191 0.09 -9.60 17.49
N SER A 192 0.38 -9.44 18.77
CA SER A 192 0.63 -8.13 19.37
C SER A 192 1.88 -7.49 18.77
N GLY A 193 1.83 -6.18 18.52
CA GLY A 193 2.95 -5.44 17.96
C GLY A 193 2.63 -3.97 17.73
N PRO A 194 3.63 -3.19 17.25
CA PRO A 194 3.46 -1.75 17.03
C PRO A 194 2.31 -1.38 16.07
N LEU A 195 2.06 -2.24 15.06
CA LEU A 195 1.05 -2.02 14.02
C LEU A 195 -0.30 -2.70 14.32
N THR A 196 -0.49 -3.23 15.50
CA THR A 196 -1.71 -3.88 15.99
C THR A 196 -2.09 -3.32 17.36
N THR A 197 -1.79 -3.99 18.46
CA THR A 197 -2.08 -3.53 19.82
C THR A 197 -1.40 -2.19 20.15
N GLY A 198 -0.28 -1.86 19.53
CA GLY A 198 0.39 -0.56 19.66
C GLY A 198 -0.41 0.58 19.04
N LEU A 199 -1.06 0.35 17.89
CA LEU A 199 -1.98 1.33 17.29
C LEU A 199 -3.23 1.51 18.17
N TYR A 200 -3.84 0.43 18.65
CA TYR A 200 -4.93 0.53 19.63
C TYR A 200 -4.55 1.40 20.84
N ALA A 201 -3.39 1.15 21.42
CA ALA A 201 -2.91 1.93 22.57
C ALA A 201 -2.73 3.42 22.22
N ALA A 202 -2.21 3.72 21.03
CA ALA A 202 -2.05 5.10 20.57
C ALA A 202 -3.41 5.81 20.36
N GLN A 203 -4.39 5.14 19.74
CA GLN A 203 -5.74 5.69 19.56
C GLN A 203 -6.45 5.87 20.90
N SER A 204 -6.31 4.92 21.82
CA SER A 204 -6.90 5.03 23.17
C SER A 204 -6.28 6.17 23.98
N ALA A 205 -4.98 6.42 23.84
CA ALA A 205 -4.31 7.55 24.47
C ALA A 205 -4.80 8.89 23.88
N GLN A 206 -4.99 8.96 22.55
CA GLN A 206 -5.56 10.12 21.88
C GLN A 206 -6.99 10.39 22.39
N SER A 207 -7.84 9.37 22.47
CA SER A 207 -9.20 9.45 22.99
C SER A 207 -9.23 9.98 24.42
N SER A 208 -8.31 9.51 25.27
CA SER A 208 -8.19 9.99 26.65
C SER A 208 -7.78 11.47 26.70
N SER A 209 -6.82 11.86 25.85
CA SER A 209 -6.39 13.25 25.70
C SER A 209 -7.52 14.17 25.27
N ASP A 210 -8.28 13.77 24.24
CA ASP A 210 -9.38 14.57 23.69
C ASP A 210 -10.53 14.68 24.69
N THR A 211 -10.84 13.62 25.42
CA THR A 211 -11.84 13.62 26.52
C THR A 211 -11.45 14.62 27.61
N ALA A 212 -10.17 14.76 27.95
CA ALA A 212 -9.71 15.76 28.94
C ALA A 212 -9.93 17.20 28.47
N HIS A 213 -10.05 17.44 27.16
CA HIS A 213 -10.41 18.72 26.57
C HIS A 213 -11.93 18.90 26.38
N GLY A 214 -12.75 17.90 26.76
CA GLY A 214 -14.19 17.90 26.57
C GLY A 214 -14.63 17.53 25.16
N TRP A 215 -13.79 16.90 24.40
CA TRP A 215 -14.07 16.42 23.06
C TRP A 215 -14.33 14.91 23.07
N TYR A 216 -15.03 14.42 22.02
CA TYR A 216 -15.27 13.01 21.78
C TYR A 216 -14.42 12.57 20.59
N TYR A 217 -13.56 11.59 20.80
CA TYR A 217 -12.69 11.04 19.76
C TYR A 217 -13.12 9.63 19.38
N GLN A 218 -13.25 9.40 18.11
CA GLN A 218 -13.55 8.09 17.52
C GLN A 218 -12.50 7.75 16.47
N TRP A 219 -12.25 6.46 16.30
CA TRP A 219 -11.43 5.93 15.22
C TRP A 219 -12.03 4.64 14.69
N LEU A 220 -11.74 4.34 13.44
CA LEU A 220 -12.10 3.10 12.77
C LEU A 220 -11.02 2.75 11.76
N LEU A 221 -10.32 1.63 11.95
CA LEU A 221 -9.46 1.04 10.95
C LEU A 221 -10.28 0.06 10.12
N GLU A 222 -10.36 0.26 8.82
CA GLU A 222 -11.18 -0.57 7.94
C GLU A 222 -10.42 -1.06 6.72
N GLY A 223 -10.84 -2.23 6.19
CA GLY A 223 -10.33 -2.77 4.95
C GLY A 223 -10.70 -1.85 3.78
N SER A 224 -9.79 -1.68 2.86
CA SER A 224 -10.01 -0.95 1.61
C SER A 224 -10.39 -1.92 0.48
N PRO A 225 -11.04 -1.42 -0.59
CA PRO A 225 -11.32 -2.22 -1.79
C PRO A 225 -10.07 -2.47 -2.66
N PHE A 226 -8.89 -2.07 -2.19
CA PHE A 226 -7.65 -2.18 -2.93
C PHE A 226 -7.22 -3.64 -3.13
N GLU A 227 -6.46 -3.87 -4.21
CA GLU A 227 -5.90 -5.19 -4.46
C GLU A 227 -4.94 -5.63 -3.35
N GLN A 228 -4.93 -6.93 -3.12
CA GLN A 228 -4.05 -7.59 -2.17
C GLN A 228 -3.07 -8.48 -2.92
N PHE A 229 -1.81 -8.42 -2.53
CA PHE A 229 -0.74 -9.17 -3.17
C PHE A 229 -0.20 -10.21 -2.20
N GLY A 230 -0.32 -11.48 -2.54
CA GLY A 230 0.09 -12.60 -1.69
C GLY A 230 1.17 -13.47 -2.34
N LEU A 231 2.26 -13.73 -1.62
CA LEU A 231 3.34 -14.62 -2.03
C LEU A 231 3.51 -15.75 -1.02
N ARG A 232 3.60 -16.99 -1.51
CA ARG A 232 3.87 -18.17 -0.68
C ARG A 232 5.25 -18.09 -0.06
N THR A 233 5.37 -18.42 1.21
CA THR A 233 6.65 -18.58 1.90
C THR A 233 7.13 -20.04 1.89
N THR A 234 8.43 -20.25 2.08
CA THR A 234 9.02 -21.61 2.01
C THR A 234 8.54 -22.55 3.12
N ASP A 235 8.01 -22.02 4.21
CA ASP A 235 7.40 -22.78 5.31
C ASP A 235 5.90 -23.07 5.11
N GLY A 236 5.34 -22.68 3.94
CA GLY A 236 3.95 -22.91 3.57
C GLY A 236 2.98 -21.80 3.99
N GLY A 237 3.45 -20.75 4.66
CA GLY A 237 2.69 -19.53 4.94
C GLY A 237 2.59 -18.59 3.74
N ALA A 238 2.26 -17.33 3.99
CA ALA A 238 2.24 -16.28 2.98
C ALA A 238 2.78 -14.94 3.51
N LEU A 239 3.40 -14.16 2.61
CA LEU A 239 3.58 -12.73 2.76
C LEU A 239 2.43 -12.04 2.02
N VAL A 240 1.63 -11.23 2.72
CA VAL A 240 0.47 -10.52 2.17
C VAL A 240 0.69 -9.02 2.30
N LEU A 241 0.62 -8.28 1.19
CA LEU A 241 0.61 -6.80 1.17
C LEU A 241 -0.82 -6.32 0.89
N TYR A 242 -1.31 -5.37 1.69
CA TYR A 242 -2.69 -4.87 1.62
C TYR A 242 -2.80 -3.42 2.08
N GLY A 243 -3.86 -2.73 1.63
CA GLY A 243 -4.18 -1.36 2.03
C GLY A 243 -5.32 -1.30 3.04
N MET A 244 -5.36 -0.22 3.84
CA MET A 244 -6.42 0.04 4.82
C MET A 244 -6.66 1.55 4.97
N TYR A 245 -7.85 1.90 5.45
CA TYR A 245 -8.17 3.26 5.87
C TYR A 245 -8.24 3.33 7.39
N LEU A 246 -7.66 4.39 7.97
CA LEU A 246 -7.95 4.79 9.34
C LEU A 246 -8.73 6.10 9.29
N ASN A 247 -9.98 6.04 9.70
CA ASN A 247 -10.85 7.20 9.80
C ASN A 247 -10.89 7.65 11.25
N THR A 248 -10.63 8.93 11.51
CA THR A 248 -10.69 9.50 12.84
C THR A 248 -11.61 10.72 12.84
N THR A 249 -12.36 10.88 13.92
CA THR A 249 -13.22 12.04 14.16
C THR A 249 -12.97 12.55 15.57
N THR A 250 -12.67 13.85 15.70
CA THR A 250 -12.73 14.57 16.98
C THR A 250 -13.87 15.56 16.91
N GLU A 251 -14.79 15.52 17.86
CA GLU A 251 -16.00 16.37 17.84
C GLU A 251 -16.41 16.86 19.21
N HIS A 252 -17.15 17.96 19.27
CA HIS A 252 -17.85 18.37 20.46
C HIS A 252 -19.04 17.44 20.73
N PRO A 253 -19.31 17.07 22.00
CA PRO A 253 -20.47 16.26 22.35
C PRO A 253 -21.79 16.87 21.82
N GLY A 254 -22.55 16.04 21.08
CA GLY A 254 -23.78 16.45 20.42
C GLY A 254 -23.59 17.36 19.20
N LEU A 255 -22.39 17.46 18.66
CA LEU A 255 -22.04 18.33 17.52
C LEU A 255 -22.41 19.82 17.77
N VAL A 256 -22.40 20.25 19.02
CA VAL A 256 -22.61 21.66 19.34
C VAL A 256 -21.38 22.48 18.99
N ARG A 257 -21.56 23.74 18.63
CA ARG A 257 -20.44 24.65 18.42
C ARG A 257 -19.71 24.92 19.74
N GLY A 258 -18.39 24.65 19.74
CA GLY A 258 -17.54 24.89 20.91
C GLY A 258 -16.27 25.68 20.57
N SER A 259 -15.28 25.59 21.43
CA SER A 259 -13.94 26.11 21.15
C SER A 259 -13.32 25.37 19.98
N PRO A 260 -12.42 25.97 19.16
CA PRO A 260 -11.80 25.31 18.06
C PRO A 260 -11.09 24.00 18.45
N ILE A 261 -11.42 22.91 17.76
CA ILE A 261 -10.69 21.66 17.82
C ILE A 261 -9.48 21.79 16.91
N PRO A 262 -8.25 21.54 17.38
CA PRO A 262 -7.04 21.65 16.55
C PRO A 262 -7.06 20.65 15.41
N VAL A 263 -6.84 21.12 14.18
CA VAL A 263 -6.57 20.26 13.04
C VAL A 263 -5.11 19.79 13.14
N PRO A 264 -4.81 18.48 13.08
CA PRO A 264 -3.43 18.02 13.06
C PRO A 264 -2.66 18.62 11.88
N ALA A 265 -1.45 19.10 12.09
CA ALA A 265 -0.69 19.88 11.11
C ALA A 265 -0.53 19.15 9.74
N SER A 266 -0.42 17.81 9.76
CA SER A 266 -0.34 17.00 8.53
C SER A 266 -1.62 17.01 7.68
N PHE A 267 -2.75 17.48 8.22
CA PHE A 267 -4.04 17.58 7.51
C PHE A 267 -4.36 19.00 7.04
N THR A 268 -3.67 20.01 7.57
CA THR A 268 -3.91 21.42 7.16
C THR A 268 -3.89 21.58 5.63
N PRO A 269 -2.92 21.03 4.87
CA PRO A 269 -2.90 21.17 3.43
C PRO A 269 -4.02 20.40 2.71
N LEU A 270 -4.72 19.50 3.40
CA LEU A 270 -5.79 18.66 2.83
C LEU A 270 -7.20 19.19 3.12
N LEU A 271 -7.32 20.30 3.87
CA LEU A 271 -8.59 20.97 4.10
C LEU A 271 -9.11 21.62 2.80
N ALA A 272 -10.42 21.64 2.62
CA ALA A 272 -11.04 22.27 1.45
C ALA A 272 -10.76 23.78 1.41
N ALA A 273 -10.61 24.41 2.58
CA ALA A 273 -10.11 25.78 2.72
C ALA A 273 -9.11 25.87 3.88
N PRO A 274 -7.98 26.60 3.73
CA PRO A 274 -7.01 26.78 4.82
C PRO A 274 -7.57 27.44 6.08
N THR A 275 -8.73 28.07 5.95
CA THR A 275 -9.45 28.74 7.04
C THR A 275 -10.51 27.88 7.71
N GLU A 276 -10.64 26.60 7.31
CA GLU A 276 -11.52 25.66 8.02
C GLU A 276 -11.10 25.53 9.48
N VAL A 277 -12.09 25.67 10.36
CA VAL A 277 -11.90 25.58 11.81
C VAL A 277 -12.90 24.58 12.37
N GLY A 278 -12.41 23.59 13.11
CA GLY A 278 -13.23 22.57 13.73
C GLY A 278 -14.02 23.08 14.93
N TYR A 279 -15.04 23.90 14.71
CA TYR A 279 -15.94 24.35 15.79
C TYR A 279 -16.93 23.26 16.22
N HIS A 280 -17.23 22.31 15.37
CA HIS A 280 -18.12 21.18 15.64
C HIS A 280 -17.36 19.86 15.60
N ALA A 281 -16.61 19.63 14.52
CA ALA A 281 -15.83 18.42 14.35
C ALA A 281 -14.60 18.61 13.43
N VAL A 282 -13.62 17.72 13.59
CA VAL A 282 -12.47 17.52 12.69
C VAL A 282 -12.44 16.05 12.27
N TYR A 283 -12.45 15.83 10.98
CA TYR A 283 -12.25 14.53 10.34
C TYR A 283 -10.83 14.44 9.78
N ALA A 284 -10.13 13.36 10.09
CA ALA A 284 -8.77 13.12 9.62
C ALA A 284 -8.63 11.66 9.20
N ASN A 285 -8.52 11.44 7.89
CA ASN A 285 -8.45 10.10 7.33
C ASN A 285 -7.04 9.81 6.81
N TRP A 286 -6.58 8.63 7.13
CA TRP A 286 -5.28 8.11 6.72
C TRP A 286 -5.48 6.95 5.75
N THR A 287 -4.59 6.84 4.78
CA THR A 287 -4.47 5.63 3.98
C THR A 287 -3.18 4.93 4.38
N PHE A 288 -3.31 3.70 4.85
CA PHE A 288 -2.20 2.85 5.25
C PHE A 288 -2.00 1.68 4.31
N GLN A 289 -0.77 1.19 4.31
CA GLN A 289 -0.32 0.03 3.56
C GLN A 289 0.45 -0.85 4.52
N TYR A 290 0.08 -2.11 4.62
CA TYR A 290 0.69 -3.06 5.54
C TYR A 290 1.20 -4.30 4.81
N ALA A 291 2.20 -4.96 5.37
CA ALA A 291 2.54 -6.32 4.99
C ALA A 291 2.52 -7.22 6.23
N ALA A 292 1.94 -8.40 6.08
CA ALA A 292 1.85 -9.40 7.13
C ALA A 292 2.41 -10.76 6.67
N ILE A 293 2.96 -11.50 7.63
CA ILE A 293 3.27 -12.92 7.49
C ILE A 293 2.09 -13.70 8.05
N ASP A 294 1.41 -14.43 7.20
CA ASP A 294 0.32 -15.33 7.55
C ASP A 294 0.85 -16.78 7.57
N PRO A 295 0.88 -17.44 8.71
CA PRO A 295 1.40 -18.81 8.81
C PRO A 295 0.45 -19.83 8.15
N PRO A 296 0.93 -21.04 7.81
CA PRO A 296 0.06 -22.09 7.32
C PRO A 296 -0.96 -22.51 8.37
N ALA A 297 -2.17 -22.90 7.97
CA ALA A 297 -3.25 -23.32 8.85
C ALA A 297 -2.85 -24.51 9.78
N SER A 298 -1.86 -25.30 9.37
CA SER A 298 -1.33 -26.40 10.17
C SER A 298 -0.39 -25.98 11.32
N ALA A 299 0.06 -24.72 11.33
CA ALA A 299 1.00 -24.22 12.34
C ALA A 299 0.27 -23.98 13.68
N LYS A 300 0.52 -24.86 14.65
CA LYS A 300 -0.11 -24.76 15.97
C LYS A 300 0.35 -23.51 16.72
N ASN A 301 -0.62 -22.78 17.29
CA ASN A 301 -0.38 -21.58 18.10
C ASN A 301 0.37 -20.43 17.36
N ALA A 302 0.52 -20.51 16.05
CA ALA A 302 1.07 -19.44 15.27
C ALA A 302 0.07 -18.28 15.16
N LYS A 303 0.60 -17.06 14.95
CA LYS A 303 -0.18 -15.86 14.74
C LYS A 303 0.33 -15.09 13.54
N ILE A 304 -0.57 -14.41 12.87
CA ILE A 304 -0.25 -13.47 11.80
C ILE A 304 0.55 -12.31 12.38
N GLN A 305 1.68 -11.99 11.78
CA GLN A 305 2.57 -10.91 12.20
C GLN A 305 2.52 -9.78 11.18
N VAL A 306 2.07 -8.59 11.57
CA VAL A 306 2.15 -7.39 10.73
C VAL A 306 3.57 -6.84 10.84
N ILE A 307 4.36 -7.04 9.79
CA ILE A 307 5.82 -6.83 9.75
C ILE A 307 6.24 -5.56 9.02
N ALA A 308 5.30 -4.90 8.34
CA ALA A 308 5.57 -3.65 7.64
C ALA A 308 4.37 -2.74 7.70
N GLY A 309 4.64 -1.44 7.70
CA GLY A 309 3.62 -0.40 7.61
C GLY A 309 4.13 0.84 6.91
N GLY A 310 3.22 1.53 6.26
CA GLY A 310 3.46 2.79 5.57
C GLY A 310 2.15 3.51 5.31
N GLY A 311 2.22 4.69 4.74
CA GLY A 311 1.04 5.47 4.41
C GLY A 311 1.15 6.90 4.89
N GLY A 312 0.02 7.59 4.92
CA GLY A 312 -0.05 8.99 5.34
C GLY A 312 -1.46 9.54 5.34
N PRO A 313 -1.61 10.82 5.72
CA PRO A 313 -2.86 11.54 5.59
C PRO A 313 -3.39 11.45 4.15
N SER A 314 -4.68 11.29 3.98
CA SER A 314 -5.30 11.21 2.64
C SER A 314 -6.50 12.13 2.46
N TYR A 315 -7.18 12.51 3.55
CA TYR A 315 -8.29 13.45 3.53
C TYR A 315 -8.45 14.15 4.88
N GLY A 316 -8.75 15.44 4.86
CA GLY A 316 -9.05 16.25 6.03
C GLY A 316 -10.28 17.15 5.82
N HIS A 317 -11.09 17.32 6.85
CA HIS A 317 -12.22 18.25 6.86
C HIS A 317 -12.47 18.75 8.26
N ALA A 318 -12.83 20.03 8.39
CA ALA A 318 -13.15 20.67 9.67
C ALA A 318 -14.33 21.62 9.50
N TYR A 319 -15.27 21.66 10.44
CA TYR A 319 -16.44 22.53 10.37
C TYR A 319 -16.96 22.93 11.77
#